data_6eefa9447c3ab2d74b226314fa3255a4
#
_entry.id   6eefa9447c3ab2d74b226314fa3255a4
#
_cell.length_a   1.000
_cell.length_b   1.000
_cell.length_c   1.000
_cell.angle_alpha   90.00
_cell.angle_beta   90.00
_cell.angle_gamma   90.00
#
_symmetry.space_group_name_H-M   'P 1'
#
loop_
_entity.id
_entity.type
_entity.pdbx_description
1 polymer ?
#
loop_
_entity_poly.entity_id
_entity_poly.type
_entity_poly.pdbx_seq_one_letter_code
_entity_poly.pdbx_strand_id
1 'polypeptide(L)'
;VYKRQDELGINSETLLSKTESIVHGTTVATNALLERKGAKTGLLTTLGHRDVLEMREGLKDDRYNMRLPAPAPLVPRFLRLGVRERIKPDGRIHTELDNTSLDEAINKLREEKVTSVAVCYLHAYKEPKHEQETKQILEAKLPGVSVSISSEVFPEIKEYERVSTTIVNLSLI
;
A
#
# COMPACT_ATOMS: atom_id res chain seq x y z
N VAL A 1 28.70 12.65 11.27
CA VAL A 1 29.37 13.96 11.30
C VAL A 1 30.52 13.94 12.31
N TYR A 2 30.26 13.64 13.59
CA TYR A 2 31.33 13.66 14.65
C TYR A 2 32.51 12.76 14.33
N LYS A 3 32.28 11.52 13.92
CA LYS A 3 33.36 10.57 13.59
C LYS A 3 34.26 11.08 12.45
N ARG A 4 33.68 11.79 11.46
CA ARG A 4 34.45 12.34 10.34
C ARG A 4 35.23 13.59 10.68
N GLN A 5 34.80 14.35 11.70
CA GLN A 5 35.56 15.47 12.26
C GLN A 5 36.89 15.01 12.88
N ASP A 6 36.83 13.94 13.70
CA ASP A 6 37.99 13.39 14.35
C ASP A 6 39.02 12.88 13.33
N GLU A 7 38.56 12.21 12.27
CA GLU A 7 39.40 11.73 11.17
C GLU A 7 40.06 12.86 10.38
N LEU A 8 39.38 13.99 10.18
CA LEU A 8 39.87 15.12 9.37
C LEU A 8 40.56 16.22 10.19
N GLY A 9 40.46 16.17 11.50
CA GLY A 9 41.05 17.17 12.41
C GLY A 9 40.46 18.57 12.24
N ILE A 10 39.18 18.70 11.79
CA ILE A 10 38.49 19.96 11.56
C ILE A 10 37.26 20.08 12.46
N ASN A 11 36.87 21.32 12.79
CA ASN A 11 35.66 21.53 13.59
C ASN A 11 34.35 21.39 12.73
N SER A 12 33.20 21.28 13.40
CA SER A 12 31.89 21.08 12.78
C SER A 12 31.55 22.20 11.81
N GLU A 13 31.85 23.42 12.18
CA GLU A 13 31.50 24.61 11.39
C GLU A 13 32.27 24.64 10.07
N THR A 14 33.55 24.34 10.09
CA THR A 14 34.37 24.21 8.90
C THR A 14 33.96 23.03 8.03
N LEU A 15 33.56 21.89 8.63
CA LEU A 15 33.07 20.74 7.90
C LEU A 15 31.77 21.08 7.18
N LEU A 16 30.81 21.66 7.89
CA LEU A 16 29.50 22.01 7.31
C LEU A 16 29.60 23.08 6.23
N SER A 17 30.46 24.10 6.41
CA SER A 17 30.66 25.17 5.42
C SER A 17 31.25 24.67 4.09
N LYS A 18 31.97 23.54 4.11
CA LYS A 18 32.55 22.88 2.92
C LYS A 18 31.70 21.72 2.38
N THR A 19 30.56 21.43 2.99
CA THR A 19 29.68 20.34 2.61
C THR A 19 28.63 20.84 1.61
N GLU A 20 28.63 20.29 0.41
CA GLU A 20 27.65 20.63 -0.64
C GLU A 20 26.31 19.93 -0.42
N SER A 21 26.33 18.72 0.11
CA SER A 21 25.10 17.95 0.39
C SER A 21 25.29 16.99 1.55
N ILE A 22 24.22 16.76 2.31
CA ILE A 22 24.14 15.75 3.35
C ILE A 22 23.05 14.75 2.95
N VAL A 23 23.42 13.47 2.76
CA VAL A 23 22.48 12.40 2.49
C VAL A 23 22.34 11.53 3.73
N HIS A 24 21.13 11.43 4.24
CA HIS A 24 20.80 10.57 5.37
C HIS A 24 19.89 9.43 4.94
N GLY A 25 20.31 8.20 5.16
CA GLY A 25 19.50 7.01 4.92
C GLY A 25 19.14 6.35 6.26
N THR A 26 17.93 5.83 6.35
CA THR A 26 17.45 5.09 7.52
C THR A 26 16.80 3.77 7.11
N THR A 27 16.97 2.74 7.93
CA THR A 27 16.33 1.42 7.76
C THR A 27 15.05 1.27 8.57
N VAL A 28 14.53 2.36 9.15
CA VAL A 28 13.31 2.33 10.01
C VAL A 28 12.13 1.74 9.26
N ALA A 29 11.91 2.17 8.02
CA ALA A 29 10.85 1.66 7.17
C ALA A 29 10.99 0.15 6.89
N THR A 30 12.19 -0.28 6.51
CA THR A 30 12.49 -1.71 6.26
C THR A 30 12.29 -2.54 7.52
N ASN A 31 12.75 -2.05 8.66
CA ASN A 31 12.59 -2.75 9.94
C ASN A 31 11.12 -2.84 10.36
N ALA A 32 10.33 -1.77 10.22
CA ALA A 32 8.89 -1.78 10.50
C ALA A 32 8.16 -2.82 9.65
N LEU A 33 8.52 -2.95 8.37
CA LEU A 33 7.97 -3.93 7.47
C LEU A 33 8.35 -5.37 7.85
N LEU A 34 9.63 -5.62 8.17
CA LEU A 34 10.13 -6.93 8.58
C LEU A 34 9.54 -7.38 9.92
N GLU A 35 9.40 -6.47 10.87
CA GLU A 35 8.80 -6.73 12.18
C GLU A 35 7.27 -6.74 12.14
N ARG A 36 6.65 -6.40 11.00
CA ARG A 36 5.19 -6.29 10.83
C ARG A 36 4.52 -5.38 11.87
N LYS A 37 5.21 -4.34 12.30
CA LYS A 37 4.74 -3.31 13.24
C LYS A 37 4.16 -2.09 12.54
N GLY A 38 3.67 -2.25 11.33
CA GLY A 38 3.02 -1.20 10.56
C GLY A 38 1.58 -0.92 11.00
N ALA A 39 0.95 0.06 10.36
CA ALA A 39 -0.45 0.42 10.57
C ALA A 39 -1.41 -0.77 10.31
N LYS A 40 -2.51 -0.87 11.05
CA LYS A 40 -3.59 -1.82 10.75
C LYS A 40 -4.29 -1.39 9.46
N THR A 41 -3.91 -2.02 8.35
CA THR A 41 -4.33 -1.63 7.01
C THR A 41 -5.51 -2.46 6.53
N GLY A 42 -6.55 -1.79 6.00
CA GLY A 42 -7.60 -2.39 5.19
C GLY A 42 -7.26 -2.30 3.70
N LEU A 43 -7.83 -3.20 2.89
CA LEU A 43 -7.67 -3.20 1.44
C LEU A 43 -9.03 -3.25 0.76
N LEU A 44 -9.29 -2.28 -0.11
CA LEU A 44 -10.42 -2.29 -1.03
C LEU A 44 -9.95 -2.71 -2.42
N THR A 45 -10.63 -3.70 -3.00
CA THR A 45 -10.35 -4.22 -4.34
C THR A 45 -11.64 -4.34 -5.14
N THR A 46 -11.54 -4.49 -6.46
CA THR A 46 -12.66 -4.91 -7.29
C THR A 46 -13.24 -6.22 -6.77
N LEU A 47 -14.56 -6.33 -6.70
CA LEU A 47 -15.25 -7.53 -6.24
C LEU A 47 -14.76 -8.78 -7.00
N GLY A 48 -14.37 -9.82 -6.25
CA GLY A 48 -13.81 -11.07 -6.78
C GLY A 48 -12.27 -11.09 -6.86
N HIS A 49 -11.56 -9.98 -6.59
CA HIS A 49 -10.09 -9.88 -6.74
C HIS A 49 -9.32 -9.70 -5.42
N ARG A 50 -9.95 -9.93 -4.27
CA ARG A 50 -9.34 -9.73 -2.94
C ARG A 50 -8.18 -10.67 -2.62
N ASP A 51 -8.06 -11.79 -3.31
CA ASP A 51 -7.06 -12.81 -2.99
C ASP A 51 -5.75 -12.68 -3.80
N VAL A 52 -5.56 -11.59 -4.55
CA VAL A 52 -4.35 -11.26 -5.29
C VAL A 52 -3.10 -11.31 -4.40
N LEU A 53 -3.18 -10.81 -3.16
CA LEU A 53 -2.06 -10.83 -2.20
C LEU A 53 -1.65 -12.25 -1.78
N GLU A 54 -2.58 -13.21 -1.76
CA GLU A 54 -2.28 -14.61 -1.44
C GLU A 54 -1.78 -15.38 -2.65
N MET A 55 -2.38 -15.11 -3.81
CA MET A 55 -2.00 -15.75 -5.06
C MET A 55 -0.59 -15.33 -5.49
N ARG A 56 -0.22 -14.08 -5.20
CA ARG A 56 1.09 -13.53 -5.59
C ARG A 56 1.32 -13.74 -7.11
N GLU A 57 2.55 -13.99 -7.52
CA GLU A 57 2.90 -14.43 -8.89
C GLU A 57 2.97 -15.97 -9.03
N GLY A 58 2.45 -16.70 -8.05
CA GLY A 58 2.53 -18.17 -8.01
C GLY A 58 3.92 -18.71 -7.70
N LEU A 59 4.89 -17.85 -7.38
CA LEU A 59 6.25 -18.24 -7.04
C LEU A 59 6.32 -18.79 -5.61
N LYS A 60 6.98 -19.93 -5.45
CA LYS A 60 7.33 -20.55 -4.16
C LYS A 60 8.85 -20.57 -4.02
N ASP A 61 9.35 -20.34 -2.80
CA ASP A 61 10.78 -20.41 -2.50
C ASP A 61 11.34 -21.83 -2.74
N ASP A 62 10.54 -22.85 -2.41
CA ASP A 62 10.78 -24.24 -2.80
C ASP A 62 9.57 -24.76 -3.59
N ARG A 63 9.74 -24.85 -4.93
CA ARG A 63 8.65 -25.23 -5.86
C ARG A 63 8.11 -26.65 -5.61
N TYR A 64 8.94 -27.56 -5.16
CA TYR A 64 8.58 -28.97 -4.97
C TYR A 64 8.08 -29.29 -3.57
N ASN A 65 8.25 -28.38 -2.61
CA ASN A 65 7.76 -28.56 -1.26
C ASN A 65 6.26 -28.20 -1.16
N MET A 66 5.42 -29.19 -1.31
CA MET A 66 3.97 -29.04 -1.23
C MET A 66 3.48 -28.62 0.17
N ARG A 67 4.30 -28.81 1.21
CA ARG A 67 3.97 -28.49 2.61
C ARG A 67 4.44 -27.10 3.03
N LEU A 68 5.22 -26.41 2.19
CA LEU A 68 5.67 -25.05 2.50
C LEU A 68 4.47 -24.10 2.52
N PRO A 69 4.13 -23.50 3.67
CA PRO A 69 3.02 -22.56 3.74
C PRO A 69 3.36 -21.29 2.94
N ALA A 70 2.34 -20.67 2.36
CA ALA A 70 2.51 -19.36 1.76
C ALA A 70 2.91 -18.33 2.83
N PRO A 71 3.78 -17.35 2.52
CA PRO A 71 4.08 -16.26 3.43
C PRO A 71 2.79 -15.54 3.84
N ALA A 72 2.66 -15.21 5.12
CA ALA A 72 1.48 -14.51 5.60
C ALA A 72 1.36 -13.14 4.92
N PRO A 73 0.21 -12.77 4.32
CA PRO A 73 0.03 -11.48 3.66
C PRO A 73 0.12 -10.32 4.66
N LEU A 74 0.46 -9.12 4.16
CA LEU A 74 0.51 -7.90 4.98
C LEU A 74 -0.88 -7.48 5.48
N VAL A 75 -1.91 -7.71 4.67
CA VAL A 75 -3.30 -7.46 5.04
C VAL A 75 -4.02 -8.80 5.20
N PRO A 76 -4.58 -9.13 6.38
CA PRO A 76 -5.30 -10.37 6.58
C PRO A 76 -6.59 -10.40 5.73
N ARG A 77 -7.04 -11.60 5.37
CA ARG A 77 -8.13 -11.80 4.41
C ARG A 77 -9.44 -11.10 4.81
N PHE A 78 -9.75 -11.02 6.12
CA PHE A 78 -10.97 -10.39 6.60
C PHE A 78 -10.98 -8.85 6.48
N LEU A 79 -9.80 -8.24 6.26
CA LEU A 79 -9.63 -6.80 5.98
C LEU A 79 -9.48 -6.50 4.48
N ARG A 80 -9.59 -7.51 3.60
CA ARG A 80 -9.60 -7.35 2.14
C ARG A 80 -11.04 -7.43 1.66
N LEU A 81 -11.59 -6.30 1.27
CA LEU A 81 -13.00 -6.16 0.95
C LEU A 81 -13.18 -5.86 -0.54
N GLY A 82 -14.13 -6.54 -1.17
CA GLY A 82 -14.46 -6.33 -2.56
C GLY A 82 -15.56 -5.27 -2.70
N VAL A 83 -15.33 -4.29 -3.57
CA VAL A 83 -16.30 -3.27 -3.95
C VAL A 83 -16.82 -3.58 -5.34
N ARG A 84 -18.13 -3.44 -5.55
CA ARG A 84 -18.73 -3.66 -6.86
C ARG A 84 -18.46 -2.47 -7.77
N GLU A 85 -17.48 -2.63 -8.61
CA GLU A 85 -17.08 -1.72 -9.67
C GLU A 85 -16.31 -2.52 -10.73
N ARG A 86 -16.17 -2.01 -11.95
CA ARG A 86 -15.33 -2.66 -12.96
C ARG A 86 -14.87 -1.69 -14.03
N ILE A 87 -13.54 -1.60 -14.21
CA ILE A 87 -12.90 -0.96 -15.36
C ILE A 87 -12.33 -2.04 -16.27
N LYS A 88 -12.45 -1.85 -17.59
CA LYS A 88 -11.89 -2.75 -18.59
C LYS A 88 -10.42 -2.44 -18.88
N PRO A 89 -9.67 -3.37 -19.51
CA PRO A 89 -8.26 -3.15 -19.87
C PRO A 89 -8.02 -1.96 -20.82
N ASP A 90 -9.05 -1.54 -21.55
CA ASP A 90 -9.05 -0.38 -22.45
C ASP A 90 -9.38 0.95 -21.74
N GLY A 91 -9.63 0.92 -20.43
CA GLY A 91 -10.01 2.08 -19.62
C GLY A 91 -11.50 2.40 -19.60
N ARG A 92 -12.35 1.71 -20.36
CA ARG A 92 -13.78 1.94 -20.32
C ARG A 92 -14.40 1.40 -19.05
N ILE A 93 -15.29 2.18 -18.44
CA ILE A 93 -16.08 1.74 -17.29
C ILE A 93 -17.09 0.68 -17.77
N HIS A 94 -17.06 -0.49 -17.16
CA HIS A 94 -18.00 -1.58 -17.40
C HIS A 94 -19.11 -1.59 -16.36
N THR A 95 -18.74 -1.35 -15.09
CA THR A 95 -19.67 -1.24 -13.97
C THR A 95 -19.26 -0.01 -13.16
N GLU A 96 -20.17 0.92 -12.96
CA GLU A 96 -19.96 2.10 -12.13
C GLU A 96 -19.70 1.70 -10.67
N LEU A 97 -19.09 2.62 -9.93
CA LEU A 97 -18.83 2.43 -8.51
C LEU A 97 -20.15 2.32 -7.73
N ASP A 98 -20.39 1.16 -7.13
CA ASP A 98 -21.57 0.91 -6.30
C ASP A 98 -21.34 1.42 -4.88
N ASN A 99 -21.92 2.55 -4.57
CA ASN A 99 -21.83 3.19 -3.26
C ASN A 99 -22.36 2.31 -2.13
N THR A 100 -23.34 1.42 -2.38
CA THR A 100 -23.86 0.52 -1.34
C THR A 100 -22.79 -0.47 -0.89
N SER A 101 -22.14 -1.15 -1.84
CA SER A 101 -21.07 -2.09 -1.52
C SER A 101 -19.84 -1.40 -0.91
N LEU A 102 -19.55 -0.16 -1.33
CA LEU A 102 -18.50 0.65 -0.74
C LEU A 102 -18.83 1.03 0.71
N ASP A 103 -20.04 1.42 1.01
CA ASP A 103 -20.48 1.76 2.36
C ASP A 103 -20.44 0.57 3.31
N GLU A 104 -20.84 -0.62 2.85
CA GLU A 104 -20.72 -1.86 3.60
C GLU A 104 -19.24 -2.14 3.95
N ALA A 105 -18.34 -1.98 2.99
CA ALA A 105 -16.91 -2.13 3.19
C ALA A 105 -16.35 -1.11 4.19
N ILE A 106 -16.73 0.17 4.07
CA ILE A 106 -16.31 1.24 4.97
C ILE A 106 -16.77 0.96 6.40
N ASN A 107 -18.02 0.52 6.60
CA ASN A 107 -18.54 0.19 7.92
C ASN A 107 -17.73 -0.93 8.58
N LYS A 108 -17.40 -1.97 7.81
CA LYS A 108 -16.57 -3.07 8.31
C LYS A 108 -15.15 -2.61 8.67
N LEU A 109 -14.53 -1.76 7.86
CA LEU A 109 -13.22 -1.18 8.18
C LEU A 109 -13.25 -0.32 9.45
N ARG A 110 -14.34 0.43 9.65
CA ARG A 110 -14.58 1.21 10.88
C ARG A 110 -14.71 0.32 12.11
N GLU A 111 -15.51 -0.74 12.04
CA GLU A 111 -15.69 -1.72 13.13
C GLU A 111 -14.35 -2.36 13.52
N GLU A 112 -13.54 -2.68 12.53
CA GLU A 112 -12.21 -3.25 12.71
C GLU A 112 -11.15 -2.24 13.17
N LYS A 113 -11.50 -0.96 13.25
CA LYS A 113 -10.62 0.13 13.70
C LYS A 113 -9.31 0.17 12.92
N VAL A 114 -9.38 0.09 11.59
CA VAL A 114 -8.21 0.24 10.74
C VAL A 114 -7.67 1.67 10.82
N THR A 115 -6.37 1.83 10.74
CA THR A 115 -5.70 3.13 10.76
C THR A 115 -5.29 3.60 9.37
N SER A 116 -5.32 2.70 8.40
CA SER A 116 -5.02 3.01 7.00
C SER A 116 -5.82 2.14 6.03
N VAL A 117 -6.08 2.64 4.82
CA VAL A 117 -6.82 1.94 3.77
C VAL A 117 -6.11 2.07 2.43
N ALA A 118 -5.75 0.94 1.83
CA ALA A 118 -5.30 0.84 0.45
C ALA A 118 -6.51 0.63 -0.48
N VAL A 119 -6.59 1.37 -1.58
CA VAL A 119 -7.58 1.16 -2.63
C VAL A 119 -6.86 0.73 -3.90
N CYS A 120 -7.19 -0.46 -4.39
CA CYS A 120 -6.51 -1.08 -5.53
C CYS A 120 -7.55 -1.75 -6.43
N TYR A 121 -8.13 -0.97 -7.35
CA TYR A 121 -9.11 -1.50 -8.30
C TYR A 121 -8.44 -2.01 -9.57
N LEU A 122 -9.10 -2.95 -10.24
CA LEU A 122 -8.63 -3.48 -11.50
C LEU A 122 -8.55 -2.39 -12.56
N HIS A 123 -7.43 -2.36 -13.28
CA HIS A 123 -7.16 -1.41 -14.36
C HIS A 123 -7.20 0.07 -13.97
N ALA A 124 -7.13 0.42 -12.67
CA ALA A 124 -7.06 1.80 -12.20
C ALA A 124 -5.86 2.59 -12.73
N TYR A 125 -4.80 1.90 -13.20
CA TYR A 125 -3.68 2.52 -13.90
C TYR A 125 -4.07 3.12 -15.29
N LYS A 126 -5.20 2.70 -15.86
CA LYS A 126 -5.75 3.24 -17.11
C LYS A 126 -6.81 4.31 -16.86
N GLU A 127 -7.68 4.08 -15.89
CA GLU A 127 -8.76 4.97 -15.52
C GLU A 127 -8.86 5.04 -13.98
N PRO A 128 -8.33 6.08 -13.35
CA PRO A 128 -8.27 6.19 -11.89
C PRO A 128 -9.57 6.66 -11.23
N LYS A 129 -10.59 7.02 -11.99
CA LYS A 129 -11.83 7.67 -11.53
C LYS A 129 -12.43 7.00 -10.29
N HIS A 130 -12.65 5.68 -10.31
CA HIS A 130 -13.26 4.96 -9.20
C HIS A 130 -12.39 4.97 -7.93
N GLU A 131 -11.06 4.89 -8.07
CA GLU A 131 -10.15 5.00 -6.93
C GLU A 131 -10.18 6.41 -6.33
N GLN A 132 -10.20 7.45 -7.17
CA GLN A 132 -10.26 8.85 -6.73
C GLN A 132 -11.58 9.16 -6.02
N GLU A 133 -12.71 8.71 -6.57
CA GLU A 133 -14.03 8.84 -5.93
C GLU A 133 -14.06 8.10 -4.58
N THR A 134 -13.55 6.86 -4.54
CA THR A 134 -13.45 6.09 -3.31
C THR A 134 -12.58 6.77 -2.27
N LYS A 135 -11.43 7.35 -2.64
CA LYS A 135 -10.56 8.11 -1.75
C LYS A 135 -11.29 9.28 -1.11
N GLN A 136 -11.99 10.10 -1.88
CA GLN A 136 -12.77 11.23 -1.38
C GLN A 136 -13.85 10.78 -0.38
N ILE A 137 -14.55 9.68 -0.68
CA ILE A 137 -15.58 9.11 0.21
C ILE A 137 -14.96 8.58 1.51
N LEU A 138 -13.81 7.90 1.43
CA LEU A 138 -13.09 7.38 2.60
C LEU A 138 -12.61 8.52 3.50
N GLU A 139 -11.98 9.55 2.95
CA GLU A 139 -11.49 10.72 3.70
C GLU A 139 -12.64 11.45 4.42
N ALA A 140 -13.80 11.53 3.79
CA ALA A 140 -15.00 12.14 4.41
C ALA A 140 -15.62 11.24 5.50
N LYS A 141 -15.65 9.91 5.30
CA LYS A 141 -16.36 8.98 6.21
C LYS A 141 -15.47 8.38 7.32
N LEU A 142 -14.16 8.39 7.14
CA LEU A 142 -13.16 7.86 8.10
C LEU A 142 -12.09 8.93 8.41
N PRO A 143 -12.44 10.04 9.07
CA PRO A 143 -11.48 11.08 9.40
C PRO A 143 -10.35 10.52 10.29
N GLY A 144 -9.09 10.84 9.93
CA GLY A 144 -7.89 10.35 10.65
C GLY A 144 -7.37 8.99 10.16
N VAL A 145 -8.00 8.36 9.18
CA VAL A 145 -7.48 7.16 8.52
C VAL A 145 -6.68 7.58 7.27
N SER A 146 -5.45 7.10 7.16
CA SER A 146 -4.62 7.35 5.97
C SER A 146 -5.12 6.55 4.77
N VAL A 147 -5.30 7.21 3.62
CA VAL A 147 -5.77 6.56 2.39
C VAL A 147 -4.73 6.68 1.29
N SER A 148 -4.39 5.56 0.65
CA SER A 148 -3.58 5.54 -0.57
C SER A 148 -4.30 4.77 -1.67
N ILE A 149 -4.25 5.33 -2.88
CA ILE A 149 -4.82 4.70 -4.08
C ILE A 149 -3.71 4.21 -5.00
N SER A 150 -3.91 3.06 -5.62
CA SER A 150 -2.87 2.39 -6.40
C SER A 150 -2.48 3.17 -7.66
N SER A 151 -3.40 3.92 -8.21
CA SER A 151 -3.16 4.78 -9.37
C SER A 151 -2.23 5.97 -9.10
N GLU A 152 -2.07 6.39 -7.84
CA GLU A 152 -1.10 7.43 -7.44
C GLU A 152 0.24 6.82 -7.02
N VAL A 153 0.23 5.68 -6.32
CA VAL A 153 1.43 5.08 -5.74
C VAL A 153 2.24 4.30 -6.78
N PHE A 154 1.58 3.47 -7.59
CA PHE A 154 2.25 2.60 -8.56
C PHE A 154 1.32 2.29 -9.76
N PRO A 155 1.16 3.23 -10.73
CA PRO A 155 0.21 3.11 -11.83
C PRO A 155 0.67 2.16 -12.94
N GLU A 156 0.97 0.91 -12.59
CA GLU A 156 1.42 -0.11 -13.53
C GLU A 156 0.45 -1.29 -13.68
N ILE A 157 0.62 -2.07 -14.76
CA ILE A 157 -0.34 -3.10 -15.18
C ILE A 157 -0.44 -4.30 -14.22
N LYS A 158 0.64 -4.63 -13.49
CA LYS A 158 0.70 -5.83 -12.68
C LYS A 158 -0.04 -5.66 -11.34
N GLU A 159 -1.13 -6.40 -11.15
CA GLU A 159 -2.00 -6.26 -9.98
C GLU A 159 -1.29 -6.57 -8.66
N TYR A 160 -0.51 -7.66 -8.59
CA TYR A 160 0.16 -8.04 -7.36
C TYR A 160 1.15 -6.98 -6.89
N GLU A 161 2.02 -6.52 -7.79
CA GLU A 161 3.02 -5.49 -7.49
C GLU A 161 2.34 -4.17 -7.12
N ARG A 162 1.28 -3.79 -7.82
CA ARG A 162 0.53 -2.57 -7.55
C ARG A 162 -0.12 -2.63 -6.17
N VAL A 163 -0.82 -3.71 -5.84
CA VAL A 163 -1.47 -3.92 -4.54
C VAL A 163 -0.44 -3.96 -3.41
N SER A 164 0.62 -4.77 -3.56
CA SER A 164 1.65 -4.91 -2.53
C SER A 164 2.41 -3.61 -2.28
N THR A 165 2.79 -2.87 -3.33
CA THR A 165 3.47 -1.57 -3.21
C THR A 165 2.58 -0.54 -2.51
N THR A 166 1.29 -0.49 -2.86
CA THR A 166 0.34 0.45 -2.22
C THR A 166 0.17 0.15 -0.74
N ILE A 167 0.12 -1.13 -0.34
CA ILE A 167 0.02 -1.53 1.06
C ILE A 167 1.31 -1.21 1.81
N VAL A 168 2.47 -1.51 1.22
CA VAL A 168 3.77 -1.19 1.83
C VAL A 168 3.90 0.31 2.08
N ASN A 169 3.53 1.14 1.10
CA ASN A 169 3.54 2.60 1.26
C ASN A 169 2.75 3.07 2.50
N LEU A 170 1.58 2.49 2.76
CA LEU A 170 0.76 2.79 3.94
C LEU A 170 1.30 2.23 5.25
N SER A 171 1.99 1.09 5.19
CA SER A 171 2.56 0.46 6.39
C SER A 171 3.72 1.26 7.00
N LEU A 172 4.22 2.26 6.27
CA LEU A 172 5.37 3.10 6.63
C LEU A 172 4.96 4.48 7.18
N ILE A 173 3.67 4.80 7.19
CA ILE A 173 3.08 6.02 7.74
C ILE A 173 2.65 5.75 9.19
#